data_23d3a87e12480922e5f004c7e45c896a
#
_entry.id   23d3a87e12480922e5f004c7e45c896a
#
_cell.length_a   1.000
_cell.length_b   1.000
_cell.length_c   1.000
_cell.angle_alpha   90.00
_cell.angle_beta   90.00
_cell.angle_gamma   90.00
#
_symmetry.space_group_name_H-M   'P 1'
#
loop_
_entity.id
_entity.type
_entity.pdbx_description
1 polymer ?
#
loop_
_entity_poly.entity_id
_entity_poly.type
_entity_poly.pdbx_seq_one_letter_code
_entity_poly.pdbx_strand_id
1 'polypeptide(L)'
;MNEKIDPNQETDSVSAATKNPIWLSDALNREPDPSNPNVAPKQKITLIRAFKERSRIIRQIDLISSRIREENSIIEGGQRSIDVRQSYAEYTRLYCKLITLKKAISCANSGVIEKLVELAEIKSFCRQLKLISAQDGKQETRGYDESEVRVMTAEIKKAEIAAEMEALQARMDALQDEIDEFNARTLIEFEP
;
A
#
# COMPACT_ATOMS: atom_id res chain seq x y z
N MET A 1 47.49 61.56 -2.08
CA MET A 1 46.83 60.72 -3.11
C MET A 1 45.85 59.82 -2.38
N ASN A 2 44.58 60.24 -2.33
CA ASN A 2 43.51 59.45 -1.70
C ASN A 2 42.74 58.77 -2.80
N GLU A 3 42.89 57.46 -2.89
CA GLU A 3 42.02 56.63 -3.72
C GLU A 3 40.66 56.45 -3.04
N LYS A 4 39.63 56.99 -3.70
CA LYS A 4 38.24 56.80 -3.33
C LYS A 4 37.84 55.35 -3.74
N ILE A 5 37.55 54.55 -2.78
CA ILE A 5 36.88 53.23 -2.96
C ILE A 5 35.40 53.56 -3.23
N ASP A 6 34.93 53.13 -4.40
CA ASP A 6 33.56 53.26 -4.85
C ASP A 6 32.69 52.16 -4.18
N PRO A 7 31.64 52.54 -3.42
CA PRO A 7 30.86 51.54 -2.66
C PRO A 7 29.73 50.85 -3.44
N ASN A 8 29.76 50.88 -4.79
CA ASN A 8 28.67 50.38 -5.62
C ASN A 8 29.12 49.24 -6.58
N GLN A 9 29.96 48.33 -6.10
CA GLN A 9 30.00 47.03 -6.72
C GLN A 9 28.92 46.11 -6.04
N GLU A 10 27.69 46.29 -6.50
CA GLU A 10 26.67 45.25 -6.34
C GLU A 10 27.18 43.99 -6.96
N THR A 11 27.53 43.04 -6.10
CA THR A 11 27.73 41.66 -6.47
C THR A 11 26.42 41.11 -6.98
N ASP A 12 26.28 40.99 -8.28
CA ASP A 12 25.28 40.11 -8.93
C ASP A 12 25.44 38.70 -8.43
N SER A 13 24.96 38.45 -7.20
CA SER A 13 24.77 37.13 -6.66
C SER A 13 23.56 36.49 -7.32
N VAL A 14 23.86 35.68 -8.31
CA VAL A 14 23.11 34.53 -8.79
C VAL A 14 21.75 34.38 -8.10
N SER A 15 20.73 34.93 -8.75
CA SER A 15 19.35 34.58 -8.49
C SER A 15 19.15 33.10 -8.84
N ALA A 16 19.50 32.22 -7.88
CA ALA A 16 19.00 30.86 -7.91
C ALA A 16 17.49 30.95 -7.79
N ALA A 17 16.82 30.86 -8.92
CA ALA A 17 15.37 30.78 -9.02
C ALA A 17 14.92 29.70 -8.03
N THR A 18 14.39 30.10 -6.89
CA THR A 18 13.76 29.25 -5.91
C THR A 18 12.56 28.63 -6.60
N LYS A 19 12.77 27.47 -7.25
CA LYS A 19 11.68 26.69 -7.82
C LYS A 19 10.73 26.38 -6.68
N ASN A 20 9.53 26.97 -6.74
CA ASN A 20 8.48 26.66 -5.78
C ASN A 20 8.27 25.13 -5.74
N PRO A 21 8.01 24.55 -4.56
CA PRO A 21 7.76 23.15 -4.44
C PRO A 21 6.57 22.78 -5.33
N ILE A 22 6.72 21.70 -6.12
CA ILE A 22 5.61 21.18 -6.91
C ILE A 22 4.67 20.46 -5.93
N TRP A 23 3.50 21.02 -5.69
CA TRP A 23 2.50 20.39 -4.86
C TRP A 23 1.85 19.21 -5.59
N LEU A 24 1.44 18.19 -4.84
CA LEU A 24 0.80 17.00 -5.42
C LEU A 24 -0.47 17.35 -6.20
N SER A 25 -1.26 18.32 -5.70
CA SER A 25 -2.43 18.85 -6.39
C SER A 25 -2.11 19.38 -7.80
N ASP A 26 -1.03 20.15 -7.91
CA ASP A 26 -0.60 20.72 -9.18
C ASP A 26 -0.07 19.65 -10.13
N ALA A 27 0.65 18.68 -9.59
CA ALA A 27 1.19 17.55 -10.37
C ALA A 27 0.08 16.64 -10.91
N LEU A 28 -1.00 16.43 -10.15
CA LEU A 28 -2.14 15.60 -10.56
C LEU A 28 -3.03 16.28 -11.61
N ASN A 29 -3.06 17.62 -11.62
CA ASN A 29 -3.85 18.42 -12.57
C ASN A 29 -3.10 18.75 -13.86
N ARG A 30 -1.79 18.45 -13.94
CA ARG A 30 -1.04 18.63 -15.19
C ARG A 30 -1.38 17.52 -16.15
N GLU A 31 -1.83 17.90 -17.33
CA GLU A 31 -1.87 16.96 -18.45
C GLU A 31 -0.42 16.51 -18.77
N PRO A 32 -0.22 15.21 -19.08
CA PRO A 32 1.09 14.72 -19.48
C PRO A 32 1.52 15.46 -20.75
N ASP A 33 2.64 16.15 -20.69
CA ASP A 33 3.24 16.78 -21.85
C ASP A 33 3.83 15.70 -22.76
N PRO A 34 3.21 15.43 -23.93
CA PRO A 34 3.68 14.37 -24.83
C PRO A 34 5.04 14.69 -25.48
N SER A 35 5.50 15.94 -25.38
CA SER A 35 6.77 16.38 -25.95
C SER A 35 7.93 16.31 -24.95
N ASN A 36 7.69 15.92 -23.69
CA ASN A 36 8.73 15.83 -22.68
C ASN A 36 9.62 14.59 -22.92
N PRO A 37 10.88 14.75 -23.35
CA PRO A 37 11.78 13.63 -23.65
C PRO A 37 12.16 12.80 -22.43
N ASN A 38 11.84 13.25 -21.22
CA ASN A 38 12.10 12.54 -19.96
C ASN A 38 10.95 11.64 -19.51
N VAL A 39 9.87 11.52 -20.29
CA VAL A 39 8.80 10.56 -20.01
C VAL A 39 9.30 9.18 -20.40
N ALA A 40 9.56 8.32 -19.42
CA ALA A 40 9.99 6.96 -19.68
C ALA A 40 8.91 6.20 -20.47
N PRO A 41 9.28 5.37 -21.47
CA PRO A 41 8.31 4.64 -22.27
C PRO A 41 7.48 3.72 -21.37
N LYS A 42 6.16 3.70 -21.59
CA LYS A 42 5.26 2.78 -20.90
C LYS A 42 5.69 1.34 -21.13
N GLN A 43 5.87 0.60 -20.07
CA GLN A 43 6.21 -0.82 -20.10
C GLN A 43 4.98 -1.65 -19.77
N LYS A 44 4.84 -2.79 -20.45
CA LYS A 44 3.85 -3.80 -20.08
C LYS A 44 4.45 -4.69 -18.99
N ILE A 45 3.82 -4.73 -17.84
CA ILE A 45 4.22 -5.57 -16.71
C ILE A 45 3.04 -6.42 -16.25
N THR A 46 3.32 -7.61 -15.67
CA THR A 46 2.27 -8.45 -15.09
C THR A 46 1.74 -7.83 -13.81
N LEU A 47 0.49 -8.17 -13.42
CA LEU A 47 -0.10 -7.72 -12.15
C LEU A 47 0.78 -8.10 -10.95
N ILE A 48 1.37 -9.29 -10.94
CA ILE A 48 2.31 -9.72 -9.89
C ILE A 48 3.48 -8.74 -9.78
N ARG A 49 4.06 -8.34 -10.91
CA ARG A 49 5.17 -7.36 -10.93
C ARG A 49 4.68 -5.99 -10.49
N ALA A 50 3.47 -5.60 -10.87
CA ALA A 50 2.85 -4.34 -10.45
C ALA A 50 2.65 -4.27 -8.93
N PHE A 51 2.20 -5.35 -8.28
CA PHE A 51 2.09 -5.41 -6.82
C PHE A 51 3.45 -5.28 -6.12
N LYS A 52 4.51 -5.92 -6.65
CA LYS A 52 5.87 -5.77 -6.13
C LYS A 52 6.38 -4.33 -6.27
N GLU A 53 6.14 -3.71 -7.44
CA GLU A 53 6.52 -2.32 -7.70
C GLU A 53 5.75 -1.34 -6.79
N ARG A 54 4.44 -1.54 -6.60
CA ARG A 54 3.65 -0.76 -5.63
C ARG A 54 4.27 -0.81 -4.23
N SER A 55 4.64 -1.99 -3.75
CA SER A 55 5.26 -2.16 -2.44
C SER A 55 6.64 -1.50 -2.36
N ARG A 56 7.41 -1.51 -3.47
CA ARG A 56 8.69 -0.82 -3.56
C ARG A 56 8.52 0.69 -3.46
N ILE A 57 7.57 1.26 -4.22
CA ILE A 57 7.28 2.70 -4.20
C ILE A 57 6.83 3.15 -2.80
N ILE A 58 5.95 2.39 -2.14
CA ILE A 58 5.48 2.70 -0.79
C ILE A 58 6.67 2.79 0.18
N ARG A 59 7.57 1.81 0.17
CA ARG A 59 8.78 1.86 1.03
C ARG A 59 9.68 3.06 0.74
N GLN A 60 9.80 3.47 -0.53
CA GLN A 60 10.56 4.68 -0.88
C GLN A 60 9.89 5.95 -0.36
N ILE A 61 8.57 6.04 -0.48
CA ILE A 61 7.76 7.14 0.06
C ILE A 61 7.96 7.25 1.57
N ASP A 62 7.88 6.14 2.31
CA ASP A 62 8.04 6.13 3.75
C ASP A 62 9.44 6.61 4.17
N LEU A 63 10.48 6.16 3.47
CA LEU A 63 11.86 6.56 3.75
C LEU A 63 12.08 8.07 3.52
N ILE A 64 11.61 8.59 2.39
CA ILE A 64 11.76 10.03 2.06
C ILE A 64 10.90 10.87 3.02
N SER A 65 9.68 10.42 3.32
CA SER A 65 8.79 11.10 4.27
C SER A 65 9.40 11.24 5.65
N SER A 66 10.07 10.18 6.15
CA SER A 66 10.78 10.23 7.45
C SER A 66 11.87 11.30 7.43
N ARG A 67 12.73 11.29 6.42
CA ARG A 67 13.81 12.27 6.28
C ARG A 67 13.30 13.71 6.16
N ILE A 68 12.23 13.93 5.40
CA ILE A 68 11.61 15.25 5.28
C ILE A 68 11.10 15.71 6.65
N ARG A 69 10.41 14.85 7.42
CA ARG A 69 9.88 15.21 8.74
C ARG A 69 10.99 15.56 9.74
N GLU A 70 12.11 14.87 9.69
CA GLU A 70 13.26 15.10 10.56
C GLU A 70 13.97 16.43 10.24
N GLU A 71 14.11 16.76 8.95
CA GLU A 71 14.98 17.86 8.47
C GLU A 71 14.20 19.13 8.05
N ASN A 72 12.86 19.06 7.96
CA ASN A 72 12.08 20.21 7.49
C ASN A 72 12.17 21.42 8.43
N SER A 73 12.19 21.18 9.75
CA SER A 73 12.33 22.21 10.76
C SER A 73 13.56 21.94 11.62
N ILE A 74 14.56 22.81 11.56
CA ILE A 74 15.77 22.74 12.36
C ILE A 74 15.98 24.05 13.13
N ILE A 75 16.82 24.00 14.15
CA ILE A 75 17.20 25.21 14.91
C ILE A 75 17.89 26.20 13.96
N GLU A 76 17.61 27.50 14.13
CA GLU A 76 18.23 28.55 13.33
C GLU A 76 19.77 28.48 13.41
N GLY A 77 20.43 28.54 12.25
CA GLY A 77 21.88 28.34 12.13
C GLY A 77 22.33 26.89 12.07
N GLY A 78 21.42 25.92 12.25
CA GLY A 78 21.72 24.49 12.06
C GLY A 78 21.95 24.14 10.59
N GLN A 79 22.65 23.02 10.35
CA GLN A 79 22.86 22.50 9.00
C GLN A 79 21.91 21.34 8.74
N ARG A 80 21.29 21.33 7.55
CA ARG A 80 20.50 20.19 7.06
C ARG A 80 21.41 19.16 6.40
N SER A 81 21.11 17.89 6.62
CA SER A 81 21.83 16.78 5.97
C SER A 81 21.32 16.49 4.55
N ILE A 82 20.10 16.98 4.21
CA ILE A 82 19.47 16.78 2.92
C ILE A 82 18.92 18.11 2.34
N ASP A 83 18.77 18.16 1.02
CA ASP A 83 17.92 19.16 0.38
C ASP A 83 16.45 18.75 0.53
N VAL A 84 15.76 19.41 1.46
CA VAL A 84 14.35 19.13 1.77
C VAL A 84 13.43 19.44 0.59
N ARG A 85 13.73 20.48 -0.20
CA ARG A 85 12.91 20.85 -1.37
C ARG A 85 13.03 19.83 -2.49
N GLN A 86 14.24 19.38 -2.76
CA GLN A 86 14.48 18.31 -3.74
C GLN A 86 13.85 17.00 -3.29
N SER A 87 14.01 16.65 -2.01
CA SER A 87 13.37 15.45 -1.42
C SER A 87 11.86 15.51 -1.51
N TYR A 88 11.26 16.68 -1.28
CA TYR A 88 9.82 16.88 -1.41
C TYR A 88 9.34 16.75 -2.87
N ALA A 89 10.09 17.24 -3.83
CA ALA A 89 9.77 17.07 -5.25
C ALA A 89 9.79 15.58 -5.66
N GLU A 90 10.77 14.82 -5.18
CA GLU A 90 10.83 13.37 -5.40
C GLU A 90 9.67 12.64 -4.71
N TYR A 91 9.35 12.98 -3.47
CA TYR A 91 8.20 12.48 -2.73
C TYR A 91 6.89 12.67 -3.50
N THR A 92 6.66 13.87 -4.03
CA THR A 92 5.49 14.18 -4.86
C THR A 92 5.46 13.33 -6.13
N ARG A 93 6.60 13.19 -6.82
CA ARG A 93 6.72 12.35 -8.01
C ARG A 93 6.39 10.89 -7.73
N LEU A 94 6.87 10.35 -6.61
CA LEU A 94 6.57 8.97 -6.21
C LEU A 94 5.08 8.76 -5.88
N TYR A 95 4.41 9.75 -5.28
CA TYR A 95 2.96 9.68 -5.06
C TYR A 95 2.16 9.69 -6.37
N CYS A 96 2.52 10.54 -7.33
CA CYS A 96 1.89 10.53 -8.67
C CYS A 96 2.03 9.15 -9.32
N LYS A 97 3.25 8.59 -9.29
CA LYS A 97 3.55 7.25 -9.80
C LYS A 97 2.74 6.17 -9.09
N LEU A 98 2.63 6.24 -7.76
CA LEU A 98 1.83 5.30 -6.97
C LEU A 98 0.34 5.37 -7.33
N ILE A 99 -0.20 6.58 -7.50
CA ILE A 99 -1.61 6.79 -7.86
C ILE A 99 -1.89 6.20 -9.24
N THR A 100 -1.04 6.48 -10.23
CA THR A 100 -1.18 5.93 -11.59
C THR A 100 -1.12 4.41 -11.58
N LEU A 101 -0.16 3.83 -10.86
CA LEU A 101 -0.03 2.37 -10.74
C LEU A 101 -1.25 1.75 -10.04
N LYS A 102 -1.75 2.35 -8.96
CA LYS A 102 -2.96 1.87 -8.27
C LYS A 102 -4.19 1.92 -9.17
N LYS A 103 -4.36 2.98 -9.98
CA LYS A 103 -5.45 3.08 -10.96
C LYS A 103 -5.37 1.95 -11.98
N ALA A 104 -4.19 1.70 -12.56
CA ALA A 104 -3.97 0.62 -13.53
C ALA A 104 -4.27 -0.77 -12.93
N ILE A 105 -3.78 -1.04 -11.70
CA ILE A 105 -4.08 -2.28 -10.97
C ILE A 105 -5.59 -2.41 -10.71
N SER A 106 -6.26 -1.36 -10.25
CA SER A 106 -7.70 -1.39 -9.96
C SER A 106 -8.52 -1.68 -11.22
N CYS A 107 -8.14 -1.05 -12.33
CA CYS A 107 -8.81 -1.29 -13.62
C CYS A 107 -8.63 -2.74 -14.08
N ALA A 108 -7.42 -3.27 -13.98
CA ALA A 108 -7.12 -4.66 -14.35
C ALA A 108 -7.84 -5.68 -13.45
N ASN A 109 -7.97 -5.40 -12.14
CA ASN A 109 -8.63 -6.29 -11.19
C ASN A 109 -10.14 -6.45 -11.42
N SER A 110 -10.76 -5.64 -12.27
CA SER A 110 -12.19 -5.79 -12.59
C SER A 110 -12.56 -7.19 -13.07
N GLY A 111 -11.63 -7.89 -13.73
CA GLY A 111 -11.83 -9.26 -14.22
C GLY A 111 -11.82 -10.36 -13.13
N VAL A 112 -11.40 -10.05 -11.89
CA VAL A 112 -11.36 -11.03 -10.78
C VAL A 112 -12.05 -10.56 -9.52
N ILE A 113 -12.73 -9.42 -9.58
CA ILE A 113 -13.34 -8.81 -8.39
C ILE A 113 -14.34 -9.75 -7.71
N GLU A 114 -15.14 -10.47 -8.46
CA GLU A 114 -16.10 -11.43 -7.94
C GLU A 114 -15.43 -12.56 -7.16
N LYS A 115 -14.32 -13.11 -7.70
CA LYS A 115 -13.52 -14.15 -7.03
C LYS A 115 -12.87 -13.64 -5.75
N LEU A 116 -12.38 -12.40 -5.76
CA LEU A 116 -11.80 -11.77 -4.58
C LEU A 116 -12.84 -11.57 -3.47
N VAL A 117 -14.07 -11.16 -3.83
CA VAL A 117 -15.18 -11.02 -2.89
C VAL A 117 -15.56 -12.41 -2.34
N GLU A 118 -15.79 -13.41 -3.20
CA GLU A 118 -16.12 -14.78 -2.79
C GLU A 118 -15.06 -15.32 -1.80
N LEU A 119 -13.79 -15.20 -2.13
CA LEU A 119 -12.69 -15.66 -1.27
C LEU A 119 -12.68 -14.94 0.09
N ALA A 120 -12.96 -13.64 0.12
CA ALA A 120 -13.01 -12.86 1.35
C ALA A 120 -14.17 -13.31 2.25
N GLU A 121 -15.36 -13.54 1.66
CA GLU A 121 -16.56 -13.96 2.40
C GLU A 121 -16.43 -15.40 2.91
N ILE A 122 -15.88 -16.33 2.13
CA ILE A 122 -15.59 -17.69 2.59
C ILE A 122 -14.62 -17.64 3.78
N LYS A 123 -13.53 -16.86 3.71
CA LYS A 123 -12.60 -16.67 4.83
C LYS A 123 -13.29 -16.11 6.08
N SER A 124 -14.25 -15.20 5.90
CA SER A 124 -15.03 -14.64 6.99
C SER A 124 -15.95 -15.71 7.59
N PHE A 125 -16.65 -16.47 6.76
CA PHE A 125 -17.54 -17.54 7.20
C PHE A 125 -16.79 -18.65 7.97
N CYS A 126 -15.64 -19.09 7.47
CA CYS A 126 -14.79 -20.06 8.19
C CYS A 126 -14.37 -19.56 9.59
N ARG A 127 -14.13 -18.25 9.76
CA ARG A 127 -13.87 -17.68 11.09
C ARG A 127 -15.08 -17.79 12.01
N GLN A 128 -16.28 -17.57 11.49
CA GLN A 128 -17.52 -17.69 12.27
C GLN A 128 -17.80 -19.16 12.62
N LEU A 129 -17.60 -20.11 11.68
CA LEU A 129 -17.76 -21.53 11.96
C LEU A 129 -16.89 -22.02 13.15
N LYS A 130 -15.66 -21.48 13.26
CA LYS A 130 -14.77 -21.82 14.40
C LYS A 130 -15.29 -21.35 15.76
N LEU A 131 -16.21 -20.38 15.78
CA LEU A 131 -16.79 -19.85 17.02
C LEU A 131 -18.02 -20.64 17.46
N ILE A 132 -18.56 -21.53 16.60
CA ILE A 132 -19.70 -22.37 16.94
C ILE A 132 -19.25 -23.42 17.98
N SER A 133 -19.87 -23.38 19.15
CA SER A 133 -19.61 -24.38 20.17
C SER A 133 -20.29 -25.68 19.80
N ALA A 134 -19.53 -26.73 19.54
CA ALA A 134 -20.01 -28.08 19.24
C ALA A 134 -19.62 -29.05 20.36
N GLN A 135 -19.88 -28.65 21.59
CA GLN A 135 -19.63 -29.48 22.77
C GLN A 135 -20.72 -30.53 22.92
N ASP A 136 -20.31 -31.78 23.01
CA ASP A 136 -21.20 -32.93 23.13
C ASP A 136 -20.67 -33.88 24.24
N GLY A 137 -21.58 -34.42 25.08
CA GLY A 137 -21.25 -35.31 26.16
C GLY A 137 -21.19 -34.68 27.55
N LYS A 138 -20.66 -35.42 28.50
CA LYS A 138 -20.59 -35.00 29.91
C LYS A 138 -19.42 -34.01 30.09
N GLN A 139 -19.74 -32.86 30.69
CA GLN A 139 -18.73 -31.88 31.08
C GLN A 139 -18.81 -31.65 32.60
N GLU A 140 -17.66 -31.75 33.25
CA GLU A 140 -17.50 -31.38 34.65
C GLU A 140 -17.16 -29.89 34.73
N THR A 141 -18.08 -29.12 35.31
CA THR A 141 -17.81 -27.71 35.63
C THR A 141 -17.36 -27.64 37.08
N ARG A 142 -16.11 -27.28 37.33
CA ARG A 142 -15.60 -27.02 38.68
C ARG A 142 -16.13 -25.66 39.14
N GLY A 143 -17.17 -25.65 39.97
CA GLY A 143 -17.57 -24.52 40.81
C GLY A 143 -16.70 -24.44 42.07
N TYR A 144 -16.80 -23.33 42.81
CA TYR A 144 -15.99 -23.09 44.02
C TYR A 144 -16.27 -24.08 45.15
N ASP A 145 -17.45 -24.74 45.17
CA ASP A 145 -17.87 -25.64 46.25
C ASP A 145 -18.38 -27.02 45.79
N GLU A 146 -18.80 -27.20 44.54
CA GLU A 146 -19.30 -28.49 44.05
C GLU A 146 -18.96 -28.68 42.56
N SER A 147 -18.56 -29.91 42.19
CA SER A 147 -18.43 -30.31 40.80
C SER A 147 -19.78 -30.67 40.22
N GLU A 148 -20.37 -29.83 39.39
CA GLU A 148 -21.61 -30.11 38.68
C GLU A 148 -21.33 -30.80 37.38
N VAL A 149 -21.90 -31.97 37.13
CA VAL A 149 -21.80 -32.66 35.82
C VAL A 149 -22.96 -32.21 34.96
N ARG A 150 -22.65 -31.49 33.90
CA ARG A 150 -23.62 -31.09 32.87
C ARG A 150 -23.46 -31.96 31.64
N VAL A 151 -24.59 -32.40 31.09
CA VAL A 151 -24.61 -33.08 29.79
C VAL A 151 -24.90 -32.04 28.72
N MET A 152 -23.94 -31.83 27.84
CA MET A 152 -24.07 -30.91 26.70
C MET A 152 -24.49 -31.73 25.49
N THR A 153 -25.36 -31.17 24.67
CA THR A 153 -25.76 -31.75 23.37
C THR A 153 -25.63 -30.67 22.31
N ALA A 154 -24.80 -30.91 21.32
CA ALA A 154 -24.66 -30.04 20.17
C ALA A 154 -25.64 -30.48 19.08
N GLU A 155 -26.41 -29.54 18.52
CA GLU A 155 -27.28 -29.76 17.37
C GLU A 155 -26.43 -29.97 16.11
N ILE A 156 -25.47 -29.06 15.89
CA ILE A 156 -24.47 -29.19 14.81
C ILE A 156 -23.24 -29.85 15.43
N LYS A 157 -22.88 -31.02 14.90
CA LYS A 157 -21.77 -31.80 15.46
C LYS A 157 -20.41 -31.25 14.98
N LYS A 158 -19.39 -31.48 15.80
CA LYS A 158 -18.01 -31.06 15.48
C LYS A 158 -17.52 -31.65 14.16
N ALA A 159 -17.94 -32.90 13.85
CA ALA A 159 -17.56 -33.55 12.57
C ALA A 159 -18.18 -32.86 11.35
N GLU A 160 -19.42 -32.35 11.47
CA GLU A 160 -20.10 -31.63 10.39
C GLU A 160 -19.41 -30.28 10.14
N ILE A 161 -19.06 -29.55 11.20
CA ILE A 161 -18.29 -28.30 11.09
C ILE A 161 -16.92 -28.56 10.44
N ALA A 162 -16.26 -29.66 10.82
CA ALA A 162 -14.96 -30.01 10.26
C ALA A 162 -15.05 -30.34 8.76
N ALA A 163 -16.06 -31.11 8.35
CA ALA A 163 -16.29 -31.46 6.95
C ALA A 163 -16.61 -30.23 6.10
N GLU A 164 -17.44 -29.29 6.62
CA GLU A 164 -17.76 -28.04 5.94
C GLU A 164 -16.50 -27.16 5.80
N MET A 165 -15.68 -27.08 6.85
CA MET A 165 -14.43 -26.33 6.79
C MET A 165 -13.44 -26.89 5.79
N GLU A 166 -13.36 -28.22 5.62
CA GLU A 166 -12.52 -28.87 4.63
C GLU A 166 -13.00 -28.56 3.20
N ALA A 167 -14.31 -28.63 2.95
CA ALA A 167 -14.90 -28.28 1.66
C ALA A 167 -14.65 -26.81 1.31
N LEU A 168 -14.81 -25.91 2.27
CA LEU A 168 -14.56 -24.48 2.09
C LEU A 168 -13.06 -24.19 1.86
N GLN A 169 -12.16 -24.93 2.52
CA GLN A 169 -10.73 -24.80 2.29
C GLN A 169 -10.37 -25.16 0.85
N ALA A 170 -10.89 -26.29 0.34
CA ALA A 170 -10.68 -26.71 -1.05
C ALA A 170 -11.21 -25.64 -2.05
N ARG A 171 -12.35 -25.01 -1.73
CA ARG A 171 -12.89 -23.91 -2.56
C ARG A 171 -11.99 -22.67 -2.53
N MET A 172 -11.47 -22.31 -1.34
CA MET A 172 -10.54 -21.18 -1.20
C MET A 172 -9.26 -21.41 -1.99
N ASP A 173 -8.71 -22.63 -1.96
CA ASP A 173 -7.49 -22.96 -2.68
C ASP A 173 -7.72 -22.85 -4.21
N ALA A 174 -8.83 -23.38 -4.72
CA ALA A 174 -9.19 -23.25 -6.13
C ALA A 174 -9.37 -21.78 -6.56
N LEU A 175 -10.04 -20.94 -5.75
CA LEU A 175 -10.19 -19.53 -6.04
C LEU A 175 -8.84 -18.80 -6.01
N GLN A 176 -7.96 -19.16 -5.08
CA GLN A 176 -6.63 -18.55 -5.00
C GLN A 176 -5.80 -18.89 -6.25
N ASP A 177 -5.83 -20.14 -6.72
CA ASP A 177 -5.14 -20.57 -7.93
C ASP A 177 -5.64 -19.81 -9.16
N GLU A 178 -6.97 -19.64 -9.31
CA GLU A 178 -7.56 -18.86 -10.40
C GLU A 178 -7.15 -17.38 -10.36
N ILE A 179 -7.09 -16.78 -9.18
CA ILE A 179 -6.64 -15.38 -8.98
C ILE A 179 -5.15 -15.26 -9.31
N ASP A 180 -4.33 -16.21 -8.89
CA ASP A 180 -2.89 -16.18 -9.13
C ASP A 180 -2.57 -16.39 -10.61
N GLU A 181 -3.29 -17.27 -11.30
CA GLU A 181 -3.19 -17.44 -12.75
C GLU A 181 -3.58 -16.15 -13.49
N PHE A 182 -4.68 -15.51 -13.10
CA PHE A 182 -5.09 -14.22 -13.65
C PHE A 182 -4.00 -13.15 -13.46
N ASN A 183 -3.45 -13.04 -12.25
CA ASN A 183 -2.42 -12.07 -11.92
C ASN A 183 -1.12 -12.30 -12.69
N ALA A 184 -0.81 -13.57 -13.00
CA ALA A 184 0.39 -13.94 -13.77
C ALA A 184 0.26 -13.58 -15.25
N ARG A 185 -0.94 -13.69 -15.82
CA ARG A 185 -1.21 -13.48 -17.26
C ARG A 185 -1.62 -12.07 -17.60
N THR A 186 -2.28 -11.36 -16.68
CA THR A 186 -2.79 -10.01 -16.94
C THR A 186 -1.65 -9.01 -16.98
N LEU A 187 -1.58 -8.26 -18.08
CA LEU A 187 -0.60 -7.20 -18.31
C LEU A 187 -1.26 -5.84 -18.08
N ILE A 188 -0.53 -4.96 -17.42
CA ILE A 188 -0.88 -3.54 -17.29
C ILE A 188 0.20 -2.68 -17.90
N GLU A 189 -0.19 -1.51 -18.41
CA GLU A 189 0.78 -0.50 -18.83
C GLU A 189 1.20 0.34 -17.64
N PHE A 190 2.49 0.46 -17.45
CA PHE A 190 3.09 1.20 -16.35
C PHE A 190 4.31 1.98 -16.83
N GLU A 191 4.45 3.19 -16.33
CA GLU A 191 5.59 4.07 -16.55
C GLU A 191 6.57 3.93 -15.36
N PRO A 192 7.78 3.35 -15.58
CA PRO A 192 8.72 3.00 -14.52
C PRO A 192 9.34 4.22 -13.79
#